data_08a1bd9972e23fc9617c339ed6b1eb16
#
_entry.id   08a1bd9972e23fc9617c339ed6b1eb16
#
_cell.length_a   1.000
_cell.length_b   1.000
_cell.length_c   1.000
_cell.angle_alpha   90.00
_cell.angle_beta   90.00
_cell.angle_gamma   90.00
#
_symmetry.space_group_name_H-M   'P 1'
#
loop_
_entity.id
_entity.type
_entity.pdbx_description
1 polymer ?
#
loop_
_entity_poly.entity_id
_entity_poly.type
_entity_poly.pdbx_seq_one_letter_code
_entity_poly.pdbx_strand_id
1 'polypeptide(L)'
;FRDVVLHVIFQSDARRIFTRTSDHREVPQVVITEMQLSEALSRPQREVAIAHPGRCVAPLKHLPPGSVDKLLAEAATFRAGLKAARWLRMEDAHGRDAALFQATAETLGYRGNALPMRLLAQRAPLSLLKVEGDAAESVLFGTAGFLSADQHELAPSDTRDYLRTLWDTWWKIRARLDTAGDRRIPWKTHGQRPANHPYRRIGTLSALLRSWAEYRRLALAR
;
A
#
# COMPACT_ATOMS: atom_id res chain seq x y z
N PHE A 1 -13.04 -6.55 -18.63
CA PHE A 1 -13.24 -5.81 -17.36
C PHE A 1 -12.88 -6.75 -16.21
N ARG A 2 -11.74 -6.52 -15.52
CA ARG A 2 -11.33 -7.38 -14.38
C ARG A 2 -11.95 -6.93 -13.05
N ASP A 3 -12.22 -5.64 -12.90
CA ASP A 3 -12.50 -5.01 -11.61
C ASP A 3 -13.85 -4.28 -11.56
N VAL A 4 -14.81 -4.70 -12.41
CA VAL A 4 -16.15 -4.12 -12.37
C VAL A 4 -16.93 -4.74 -11.23
N VAL A 5 -17.35 -3.92 -10.26
CA VAL A 5 -18.10 -4.34 -9.07
C VAL A 5 -19.61 -4.13 -9.23
N LEU A 6 -20.01 -3.20 -10.07
CA LEU A 6 -21.40 -2.84 -10.33
C LEU A 6 -21.54 -2.26 -11.75
N HIS A 7 -22.56 -2.68 -12.46
CA HIS A 7 -22.92 -2.11 -13.75
C HIS A 7 -24.23 -1.33 -13.61
N VAL A 8 -24.17 -0.02 -13.86
CA VAL A 8 -25.35 0.82 -13.90
C VAL A 8 -25.80 0.95 -15.35
N ILE A 9 -27.03 0.53 -15.62
CA ILE A 9 -27.61 0.54 -16.95
C ILE A 9 -28.73 1.59 -17.00
N PHE A 10 -28.66 2.42 -18.01
CA PHE A 10 -29.73 3.32 -18.34
C PHE A 10 -30.57 2.64 -19.44
N GLN A 11 -31.78 2.24 -19.12
CA GLN A 11 -32.58 1.44 -20.04
C GLN A 11 -33.90 2.12 -20.39
N SER A 12 -34.10 2.27 -21.70
CA SER A 12 -35.42 2.57 -22.31
C SER A 12 -36.19 1.30 -22.68
N ASP A 13 -35.52 0.14 -22.84
CA ASP A 13 -36.10 -1.12 -23.33
C ASP A 13 -35.80 -2.34 -22.46
N ALA A 14 -36.76 -3.31 -22.47
CA ALA A 14 -36.79 -4.47 -21.58
C ALA A 14 -35.77 -5.60 -21.90
N ARG A 15 -34.71 -5.35 -22.64
CA ARG A 15 -33.69 -6.36 -22.91
C ARG A 15 -32.74 -6.52 -21.72
N ARG A 16 -32.71 -7.70 -21.12
CA ARG A 16 -31.69 -8.06 -20.11
C ARG A 16 -30.31 -8.12 -20.75
N ILE A 17 -29.42 -7.20 -20.37
CA ILE A 17 -28.04 -7.19 -20.78
C ILE A 17 -27.24 -7.83 -19.64
N PHE A 18 -26.52 -8.92 -19.92
CA PHE A 18 -25.67 -9.56 -18.96
C PHE A 18 -24.26 -9.00 -19.08
N THR A 19 -23.71 -8.51 -17.99
CA THR A 19 -22.32 -8.10 -17.92
C THR A 19 -21.54 -9.11 -17.11
N ARG A 20 -20.44 -9.60 -17.67
CA ARG A 20 -19.52 -10.52 -16.99
C ARG A 20 -18.13 -9.94 -16.95
N THR A 21 -17.41 -10.25 -15.87
CA THR A 21 -15.97 -9.99 -15.77
C THR A 21 -15.20 -10.92 -16.72
N SER A 22 -13.91 -10.64 -16.93
CA SER A 22 -13.01 -11.53 -17.71
C SER A 22 -12.90 -12.96 -17.14
N ASP A 23 -13.22 -13.12 -15.87
CA ASP A 23 -13.24 -14.40 -15.14
C ASP A 23 -14.65 -15.02 -15.13
N HIS A 24 -15.52 -14.58 -16.02
CA HIS A 24 -16.90 -15.07 -16.18
C HIS A 24 -17.84 -14.88 -14.99
N ARG A 25 -17.46 -14.07 -14.00
CA ARG A 25 -18.35 -13.72 -12.89
C ARG A 25 -19.44 -12.77 -13.38
N GLU A 26 -20.65 -13.01 -12.95
CA GLU A 26 -21.76 -12.11 -13.21
C GLU A 26 -21.59 -10.83 -12.36
N VAL A 27 -21.72 -9.66 -13.02
CA VAL A 27 -21.63 -8.38 -12.36
C VAL A 27 -23.05 -7.95 -11.95
N PRO A 28 -23.28 -7.60 -10.68
CA PRO A 28 -24.55 -7.03 -10.26
C PRO A 28 -24.92 -5.81 -11.09
N GLN A 29 -26.19 -5.73 -11.48
CA GLN A 29 -26.69 -4.65 -12.32
C GLN A 29 -27.75 -3.85 -11.60
N VAL A 30 -27.66 -2.54 -11.72
CA VAL A 30 -28.73 -1.60 -11.33
C VAL A 30 -29.27 -0.95 -12.59
N VAL A 31 -30.54 -1.15 -12.83
CA VAL A 31 -31.24 -0.52 -13.96
C VAL A 31 -31.91 0.75 -13.45
N ILE A 32 -31.56 1.89 -14.03
CA ILE A 32 -32.22 3.17 -13.79
C ILE A 32 -33.12 3.47 -14.98
N THR A 33 -34.38 3.60 -14.72
CA THR A 33 -35.37 3.99 -15.75
C THR A 33 -35.37 5.50 -15.94
N GLU A 34 -35.79 5.96 -17.11
CA GLU A 34 -35.93 7.38 -17.40
C GLU A 34 -36.86 8.09 -16.41
N MET A 35 -37.93 7.40 -15.98
CA MET A 35 -38.87 7.90 -14.99
C MET A 35 -38.20 8.10 -13.63
N GLN A 36 -37.41 7.12 -13.15
CA GLN A 36 -36.67 7.21 -11.89
C GLN A 36 -35.60 8.33 -11.94
N LEU A 37 -34.94 8.51 -13.07
CA LEU A 37 -33.99 9.60 -13.26
C LEU A 37 -34.69 10.94 -13.26
N SER A 38 -35.79 11.07 -14.01
CA SER A 38 -36.61 12.30 -14.09
C SER A 38 -37.17 12.67 -12.72
N GLU A 39 -37.67 11.67 -11.97
CA GLU A 39 -38.15 11.89 -10.60
C GLU A 39 -37.00 12.33 -9.65
N ALA A 40 -35.82 11.69 -9.76
CA ALA A 40 -34.67 12.08 -8.97
C ALA A 40 -34.15 13.48 -9.32
N LEU A 41 -34.19 13.86 -10.59
CA LEU A 41 -33.77 15.19 -11.05
C LEU A 41 -34.84 16.28 -10.76
N SER A 42 -36.12 15.93 -10.70
CA SER A 42 -37.18 16.87 -10.36
C SER A 42 -37.31 17.14 -8.86
N ARG A 43 -36.80 16.26 -8.02
CA ARG A 43 -36.66 16.54 -6.59
C ARG A 43 -35.47 17.50 -6.42
N PRO A 44 -35.69 18.77 -6.04
CA PRO A 44 -34.61 19.71 -5.84
C PRO A 44 -33.80 19.28 -4.61
N GLN A 45 -32.83 18.42 -4.82
CA GLN A 45 -31.74 18.26 -3.86
C GLN A 45 -30.89 19.53 -3.97
N ARG A 46 -31.32 20.56 -3.22
CA ARG A 46 -30.60 21.84 -3.13
C ARG A 46 -29.11 21.66 -2.88
N GLU A 47 -28.76 20.57 -2.25
CA GLU A 47 -27.39 20.20 -1.87
C GLU A 47 -26.55 19.65 -3.03
N VAL A 48 -27.18 18.95 -3.99
CA VAL A 48 -26.50 18.43 -5.18
C VAL A 48 -26.39 19.47 -6.28
N ALA A 49 -27.37 20.38 -6.39
CA ALA A 49 -27.37 21.43 -7.42
C ALA A 49 -26.23 22.45 -7.24
N ILE A 50 -25.64 22.56 -6.04
CA ILE A 50 -24.53 23.48 -5.71
C ILE A 50 -23.18 22.75 -5.83
N ALA A 51 -23.14 21.43 -5.99
CA ALA A 51 -21.93 20.65 -6.13
C ALA A 51 -21.37 20.80 -7.57
N HIS A 52 -20.35 21.62 -7.73
CA HIS A 52 -19.56 21.58 -8.95
C HIS A 52 -18.79 20.26 -9.05
N PRO A 53 -18.66 19.65 -10.23
CA PRO A 53 -17.85 18.46 -10.44
C PRO A 53 -16.43 18.70 -9.89
N GLY A 54 -15.99 17.85 -8.94
CA GLY A 54 -14.66 17.93 -8.33
C GLY A 54 -14.54 18.87 -7.12
N ARG A 55 -15.60 19.54 -6.68
CA ARG A 55 -15.61 20.32 -5.43
C ARG A 55 -16.76 19.85 -4.53
N CYS A 56 -16.42 19.25 -3.41
CA CYS A 56 -17.36 19.02 -2.32
C CYS A 56 -17.73 20.38 -1.68
N VAL A 57 -18.71 21.05 -2.23
CA VAL A 57 -18.98 22.42 -1.78
C VAL A 57 -19.85 22.45 -0.54
N ALA A 58 -20.56 21.46 -0.11
CA ALA A 58 -21.36 21.75 1.07
C ALA A 58 -22.16 20.67 1.80
N PRO A 59 -22.02 19.36 1.70
CA PRO A 59 -22.82 18.49 2.56
C PRO A 59 -22.53 18.72 4.06
N LEU A 60 -21.32 19.22 4.39
CA LEU A 60 -20.93 19.46 5.79
C LEU A 60 -21.36 20.84 6.32
N LYS A 61 -21.73 21.77 5.46
CA LYS A 61 -22.12 23.14 5.84
C LYS A 61 -23.46 23.21 6.61
N HIS A 62 -24.31 22.23 6.40
CA HIS A 62 -25.63 22.15 7.03
C HIS A 62 -25.67 21.26 8.26
N LEU A 63 -24.53 20.68 8.66
CA LEU A 63 -24.43 19.92 9.89
C LEU A 63 -24.42 20.86 11.10
N PRO A 64 -24.98 20.44 12.23
CA PRO A 64 -24.88 21.19 13.46
C PRO A 64 -23.43 21.48 13.83
N PRO A 65 -23.13 22.61 14.52
CA PRO A 65 -21.79 22.89 15.00
C PRO A 65 -21.18 21.70 15.76
N GLY A 66 -19.91 21.39 15.50
CA GLY A 66 -19.21 20.27 16.12
C GLY A 66 -19.47 18.87 15.52
N SER A 67 -20.48 18.72 14.63
CA SER A 67 -20.79 17.42 14.03
C SER A 67 -19.65 16.89 13.14
N VAL A 68 -18.93 17.76 12.47
CA VAL A 68 -17.78 17.39 11.64
C VAL A 68 -16.66 16.86 12.52
N ASP A 69 -16.35 17.55 13.61
CA ASP A 69 -15.28 17.13 14.54
C ASP A 69 -15.63 15.78 15.19
N LYS A 70 -16.90 15.60 15.57
CA LYS A 70 -17.38 14.31 16.10
C LYS A 70 -17.23 13.20 15.07
N LEU A 71 -17.65 13.42 13.81
CA LEU A 71 -17.52 12.45 12.73
C LEU A 71 -16.06 12.10 12.46
N LEU A 72 -15.17 13.10 12.44
CA LEU A 72 -13.74 12.90 12.25
C LEU A 72 -13.12 12.09 13.40
N ALA A 73 -13.50 12.39 14.64
CA ALA A 73 -13.03 11.67 15.82
C ALA A 73 -13.50 10.20 15.80
N GLU A 74 -14.78 9.96 15.48
CA GLU A 74 -15.34 8.60 15.35
C GLU A 74 -14.67 7.83 14.22
N ALA A 75 -14.46 8.45 13.05
CA ALA A 75 -13.75 7.85 11.93
C ALA A 75 -12.29 7.54 12.28
N ALA A 76 -11.61 8.42 13.01
CA ALA A 76 -10.24 8.20 13.47
C ALA A 76 -10.18 7.02 14.45
N THR A 77 -11.10 6.96 15.41
CA THR A 77 -11.21 5.85 16.38
C THR A 77 -11.48 4.52 15.68
N PHE A 78 -12.43 4.50 14.75
CA PHE A 78 -12.73 3.31 13.96
C PHE A 78 -11.50 2.82 13.16
N ARG A 79 -10.80 3.74 12.48
CA ARG A 79 -9.57 3.41 11.74
C ARG A 79 -8.45 2.90 12.67
N ALA A 80 -8.31 3.49 13.84
CA ALA A 80 -7.34 3.03 14.84
C ALA A 80 -7.67 1.60 15.29
N GLY A 81 -8.95 1.30 15.56
CA GLY A 81 -9.42 -0.04 15.89
C GLY A 81 -9.11 -1.08 14.81
N LEU A 82 -9.37 -0.76 13.54
CA LEU A 82 -9.04 -1.65 12.42
C LEU A 82 -7.53 -1.92 12.31
N LYS A 83 -6.71 -0.89 12.51
CA LYS A 83 -5.24 -1.04 12.49
C LYS A 83 -4.76 -1.86 13.67
N ALA A 84 -5.29 -1.62 14.87
CA ALA A 84 -4.95 -2.37 16.07
C ALA A 84 -5.31 -3.86 15.92
N ALA A 85 -6.52 -4.17 15.46
CA ALA A 85 -6.94 -5.55 15.22
C ALA A 85 -6.06 -6.26 14.19
N ARG A 86 -5.62 -5.54 13.16
CA ARG A 86 -4.68 -6.09 12.17
C ARG A 86 -3.30 -6.32 12.76
N TRP A 87 -2.82 -5.38 13.58
CA TRP A 87 -1.56 -5.51 14.30
C TRP A 87 -1.56 -6.73 15.20
N LEU A 88 -2.58 -6.91 16.02
CA LEU A 88 -2.70 -8.06 16.93
C LEU A 88 -2.65 -9.39 16.17
N ARG A 89 -3.37 -9.50 15.05
CA ARG A 89 -3.28 -10.72 14.22
C ARG A 89 -1.87 -10.97 13.66
N MET A 90 -1.12 -9.93 13.32
CA MET A 90 0.28 -10.09 12.88
C MET A 90 1.19 -10.47 14.05
N GLU A 91 0.94 -9.91 15.24
CA GLU A 91 1.67 -10.24 16.46
C GLU A 91 1.46 -11.71 16.85
N ASP A 92 0.21 -12.17 16.81
CA ASP A 92 -0.15 -13.57 17.10
C ASP A 92 0.53 -14.53 16.10
N ALA A 93 0.58 -14.18 14.82
CA ALA A 93 1.12 -15.04 13.77
C ALA A 93 2.67 -15.03 13.70
N HIS A 94 3.31 -13.91 14.00
CA HIS A 94 4.74 -13.72 13.71
C HIS A 94 5.56 -13.25 14.92
N GLY A 95 4.92 -12.95 16.04
CA GLY A 95 5.53 -12.31 17.20
C GLY A 95 5.69 -10.80 17.06
N ARG A 96 5.82 -10.13 18.18
CA ARG A 96 5.79 -8.66 18.29
C ARG A 96 6.84 -7.95 17.44
N ASP A 97 8.08 -8.42 17.46
CA ASP A 97 9.18 -7.80 16.72
C ASP A 97 8.98 -7.90 15.20
N ALA A 98 8.58 -9.07 14.72
CA ALA A 98 8.32 -9.29 13.30
C ALA A 98 7.09 -8.51 12.83
N ALA A 99 6.04 -8.42 13.64
CA ALA A 99 4.87 -7.61 13.36
C ALA A 99 5.23 -6.11 13.26
N LEU A 100 6.05 -5.60 14.20
CA LEU A 100 6.55 -4.22 14.14
C LEU A 100 7.34 -3.96 12.86
N PHE A 101 8.24 -4.87 12.50
CA PHE A 101 9.05 -4.74 11.30
C PHE A 101 8.19 -4.70 10.02
N GLN A 102 7.24 -5.63 9.88
CA GLN A 102 6.33 -5.66 8.75
C GLN A 102 5.44 -4.40 8.68
N ALA A 103 4.90 -3.95 9.80
CA ALA A 103 4.08 -2.75 9.86
C ALA A 103 4.88 -1.47 9.53
N THR A 104 6.13 -1.40 9.99
CA THR A 104 7.05 -0.31 9.67
C THR A 104 7.35 -0.28 8.18
N ALA A 105 7.71 -1.42 7.61
CA ALA A 105 7.97 -1.55 6.18
C ALA A 105 6.75 -1.14 5.35
N GLU A 106 5.57 -1.66 5.67
CA GLU A 106 4.33 -1.29 5.00
C GLU A 106 4.05 0.21 5.07
N THR A 107 4.28 0.84 6.23
CA THR A 107 4.09 2.27 6.42
C THR A 107 5.05 3.08 5.55
N LEU A 108 6.31 2.67 5.46
CA LEU A 108 7.31 3.28 4.59
C LEU A 108 6.94 3.20 3.11
N GLY A 109 6.18 2.18 2.70
CA GLY A 109 5.70 2.03 1.32
C GLY A 109 4.66 3.06 0.91
N TYR A 110 4.09 3.80 1.85
CA TYR A 110 2.98 4.72 1.59
C TYR A 110 1.82 4.04 0.83
N ARG A 111 0.99 4.84 0.16
CA ARG A 111 -0.15 4.33 -0.59
C ARG A 111 0.25 3.49 -1.80
N GLY A 112 1.35 3.84 -2.48
CA GLY A 112 1.76 3.21 -3.74
C GLY A 112 2.49 1.89 -3.57
N ASN A 113 3.32 1.76 -2.53
CA ASN A 113 4.21 0.63 -2.31
C ASN A 113 4.02 -0.04 -0.94
N ALA A 114 2.89 0.16 -0.26
CA ALA A 114 2.61 -0.47 1.03
C ALA A 114 2.65 -2.00 0.95
N LEU A 115 1.95 -2.58 -0.02
CA LEU A 115 1.99 -4.03 -0.26
C LEU A 115 3.37 -4.53 -0.70
N PRO A 116 4.06 -3.91 -1.68
CA PRO A 116 5.43 -4.26 -2.03
C PRO A 116 6.39 -4.27 -0.83
N MET A 117 6.37 -3.24 0.00
CA MET A 117 7.23 -3.15 1.19
C MET A 117 6.89 -4.23 2.24
N ARG A 118 5.61 -4.56 2.42
CA ARG A 118 5.21 -5.67 3.27
C ARG A 118 5.71 -7.01 2.73
N LEU A 119 5.56 -7.26 1.43
CA LEU A 119 6.09 -8.46 0.79
C LEU A 119 7.61 -8.57 0.95
N LEU A 120 8.32 -7.45 0.82
CA LEU A 120 9.76 -7.40 1.09
C LEU A 120 10.07 -7.83 2.53
N ALA A 121 9.36 -7.27 3.52
CA ALA A 121 9.57 -7.60 4.93
C ALA A 121 9.20 -9.06 5.28
N GLN A 122 8.31 -9.68 4.52
CA GLN A 122 7.98 -11.10 4.67
C GLN A 122 9.05 -12.01 4.06
N ARG A 123 9.64 -11.61 2.93
CA ARG A 123 10.69 -12.37 2.24
C ARG A 123 12.08 -12.20 2.85
N ALA A 124 12.32 -11.03 3.43
CA ALA A 124 13.51 -10.72 4.23
C ALA A 124 13.08 -10.41 5.66
N PRO A 125 12.72 -11.44 6.46
CA PRO A 125 12.21 -11.24 7.81
C PRO A 125 13.29 -10.69 8.74
N LEU A 126 12.86 -9.99 9.79
CA LEU A 126 13.76 -9.35 10.76
C LEU A 126 14.77 -10.32 11.37
N SER A 127 14.38 -11.58 11.62
CA SER A 127 15.28 -12.61 12.13
C SER A 127 16.46 -12.87 11.20
N LEU A 128 16.19 -12.99 9.89
CA LEU A 128 17.23 -13.13 8.89
C LEU A 128 18.14 -11.90 8.84
N LEU A 129 17.56 -10.69 8.79
CA LEU A 129 18.32 -9.45 8.71
C LEU A 129 19.22 -9.22 9.92
N LYS A 130 18.78 -9.67 11.12
CA LYS A 130 19.62 -9.65 12.33
C LYS A 130 20.81 -10.61 12.24
N VAL A 131 20.63 -11.78 11.64
CA VAL A 131 21.71 -12.75 11.43
C VAL A 131 22.72 -12.26 10.40
N GLU A 132 22.24 -11.67 9.31
CA GLU A 132 23.09 -11.16 8.25
C GLU A 132 23.81 -9.83 8.62
N GLY A 133 23.39 -9.14 9.69
CA GLY A 133 24.08 -7.98 10.25
C GLY A 133 24.39 -6.90 9.19
N ASP A 134 25.69 -6.68 8.92
CA ASP A 134 26.15 -5.68 7.96
C ASP A 134 25.69 -5.97 6.52
N ALA A 135 25.38 -7.22 6.20
CA ALA A 135 24.82 -7.60 4.89
C ALA A 135 23.33 -7.36 4.76
N ALA A 136 22.62 -6.95 5.82
CA ALA A 136 21.16 -6.76 5.82
C ALA A 136 20.68 -5.81 4.72
N GLU A 137 21.44 -4.77 4.42
CA GLU A 137 21.12 -3.82 3.35
C GLU A 137 21.15 -4.50 1.97
N SER A 138 22.19 -5.30 1.70
CA SER A 138 22.30 -6.09 0.47
C SER A 138 21.17 -7.11 0.34
N VAL A 139 20.76 -7.74 1.45
CA VAL A 139 19.60 -8.65 1.50
C VAL A 139 18.31 -7.91 1.12
N LEU A 140 18.08 -6.72 1.70
CA LEU A 140 16.88 -5.93 1.40
C LEU A 140 16.82 -5.51 -0.06
N PHE A 141 17.89 -4.92 -0.59
CA PHE A 141 17.94 -4.47 -1.98
C PHE A 141 17.90 -5.63 -2.98
N GLY A 142 18.60 -6.74 -2.68
CA GLY A 142 18.60 -7.95 -3.50
C GLY A 142 17.24 -8.63 -3.55
N THR A 143 16.61 -8.85 -2.38
CA THR A 143 15.25 -9.41 -2.27
C THR A 143 14.20 -8.51 -2.93
N ALA A 144 14.39 -7.20 -2.91
CA ALA A 144 13.55 -6.25 -3.62
C ALA A 144 13.67 -6.36 -5.14
N GLY A 145 14.72 -7.01 -5.67
CA GLY A 145 15.01 -7.08 -7.10
C GLY A 145 15.64 -5.80 -7.65
N PHE A 146 16.29 -5.02 -6.80
CA PHE A 146 16.92 -3.75 -7.16
C PHE A 146 18.44 -3.84 -7.32
N LEU A 147 19.00 -5.03 -7.28
CA LEU A 147 20.40 -5.27 -7.62
C LEU A 147 20.48 -6.10 -8.89
N SER A 148 21.17 -5.59 -9.89
CA SER A 148 21.51 -6.30 -11.13
C SER A 148 23.00 -6.19 -11.41
N ALA A 149 23.54 -7.12 -12.21
CA ALA A 149 24.96 -7.18 -12.51
C ALA A 149 25.51 -5.88 -13.14
N ASP A 150 24.69 -5.24 -13.98
CA ASP A 150 25.10 -4.10 -14.79
C ASP A 150 24.84 -2.75 -14.08
N GLN A 151 24.13 -2.77 -12.95
CA GLN A 151 23.65 -1.53 -12.33
C GLN A 151 24.80 -0.66 -11.79
N HIS A 152 25.86 -1.28 -11.27
CA HIS A 152 27.02 -0.54 -10.81
C HIS A 152 27.84 0.06 -11.96
N GLU A 153 27.84 -0.56 -13.15
CA GLU A 153 28.53 -0.02 -14.33
C GLU A 153 27.87 1.25 -14.84
N LEU A 154 26.55 1.30 -14.77
CA LEU A 154 25.74 2.45 -15.20
C LEU A 154 25.66 3.56 -14.16
N ALA A 155 26.11 3.31 -12.94
CA ALA A 155 26.01 4.25 -11.84
C ALA A 155 27.05 5.38 -11.95
N PRO A 156 26.76 6.59 -11.43
CA PRO A 156 27.75 7.63 -11.22
C PRO A 156 28.96 7.12 -10.43
N SER A 157 30.14 7.70 -10.68
CA SER A 157 31.41 7.22 -10.11
C SER A 157 31.41 7.20 -8.57
N ASP A 158 30.75 8.14 -7.95
CA ASP A 158 30.63 8.29 -6.47
C ASP A 158 29.77 7.21 -5.80
N THR A 159 28.86 6.58 -6.55
CA THR A 159 27.98 5.52 -6.05
C THR A 159 28.32 4.13 -6.56
N ARG A 160 29.24 4.04 -7.52
CA ARG A 160 29.59 2.79 -8.21
C ARG A 160 30.13 1.72 -7.27
N ASP A 161 31.11 2.09 -6.43
CA ASP A 161 31.75 1.15 -5.52
C ASP A 161 30.80 0.66 -4.42
N TYR A 162 29.90 1.55 -3.97
CA TYR A 162 28.85 1.18 -3.03
C TYR A 162 27.88 0.15 -3.64
N LEU A 163 27.40 0.39 -4.86
CA LEU A 163 26.51 -0.54 -5.54
C LEU A 163 27.19 -1.88 -5.86
N ARG A 164 28.47 -1.85 -6.22
CA ARG A 164 29.28 -3.06 -6.41
C ARG A 164 29.37 -3.86 -5.12
N THR A 165 29.66 -3.21 -3.99
CA THR A 165 29.74 -3.85 -2.68
C THR A 165 28.41 -4.51 -2.29
N LEU A 166 27.27 -3.83 -2.53
CA LEU A 166 25.94 -4.39 -2.29
C LEU A 166 25.69 -5.61 -3.18
N TRP A 167 26.04 -5.52 -4.46
CA TRP A 167 25.88 -6.62 -5.42
C TRP A 167 26.74 -7.82 -5.07
N ASP A 168 28.03 -7.64 -4.80
CA ASP A 168 28.95 -8.71 -4.46
C ASP A 168 28.54 -9.44 -3.17
N THR A 169 28.06 -8.68 -2.19
CA THR A 169 27.52 -9.23 -0.95
C THR A 169 26.26 -10.03 -1.21
N TRP A 170 25.30 -9.47 -1.94
CA TRP A 170 24.06 -10.14 -2.32
C TRP A 170 24.35 -11.43 -3.10
N TRP A 171 25.26 -11.38 -4.07
CA TRP A 171 25.59 -12.52 -4.89
C TRP A 171 26.08 -13.72 -4.07
N LYS A 172 26.88 -13.48 -3.04
CA LYS A 172 27.40 -14.52 -2.14
C LYS A 172 26.34 -15.16 -1.26
N ILE A 173 25.33 -14.38 -0.84
CA ILE A 173 24.35 -14.84 0.15
C ILE A 173 23.04 -15.32 -0.46
N ARG A 174 22.69 -14.86 -1.66
CA ARG A 174 21.37 -15.14 -2.29
C ARG A 174 21.05 -16.63 -2.42
N ALA A 175 22.05 -17.48 -2.66
CA ALA A 175 21.83 -18.92 -2.81
C ALA A 175 21.42 -19.62 -1.49
N ARG A 176 21.72 -18.99 -0.35
CA ARG A 176 21.32 -19.49 0.99
C ARG A 176 19.92 -19.00 1.39
N LEU A 177 19.47 -17.95 0.75
CA LEU A 177 18.16 -17.40 1.01
C LEU A 177 17.19 -18.18 0.14
N ASP A 178 16.41 -19.06 0.78
CA ASP A 178 15.27 -19.69 0.12
C ASP A 178 14.25 -18.59 -0.23
N THR A 179 14.48 -17.95 -1.36
CA THR A 179 13.56 -16.96 -1.92
C THR A 179 12.38 -17.75 -2.48
N ALA A 180 11.53 -18.23 -1.57
CA ALA A 180 10.31 -18.97 -1.91
C ALA A 180 9.50 -18.21 -2.96
N GLY A 181 9.67 -18.62 -4.19
CA GLY A 181 8.97 -18.12 -5.37
C GLY A 181 9.64 -16.93 -6.06
N ASP A 182 10.07 -17.16 -7.25
CA ASP A 182 10.61 -16.22 -8.26
C ASP A 182 9.60 -15.12 -8.68
N ARG A 183 8.65 -14.78 -7.81
CA ARG A 183 7.66 -13.74 -8.07
C ARG A 183 8.26 -12.39 -7.74
N ARG A 184 8.52 -11.61 -8.77
CA ARG A 184 8.96 -10.21 -8.63
C ARG A 184 8.00 -9.43 -7.73
N ILE A 185 8.55 -8.60 -6.86
CA ILE A 185 7.76 -7.66 -6.06
C ILE A 185 7.23 -6.57 -6.99
N PRO A 186 5.92 -6.30 -7.02
CA PRO A 186 5.31 -5.36 -7.97
C PRO A 186 5.51 -3.92 -7.51
N TRP A 187 6.71 -3.37 -7.69
CA TRP A 187 7.02 -1.99 -7.33
C TRP A 187 6.36 -0.97 -8.24
N LYS A 188 5.77 0.06 -7.65
CA LYS A 188 5.38 1.28 -8.35
C LYS A 188 6.52 2.27 -8.29
N THR A 189 7.25 2.43 -9.39
CA THR A 189 8.43 3.32 -9.51
C THR A 189 8.09 4.64 -10.19
N HIS A 190 7.10 4.64 -11.10
CA HIS A 190 6.70 5.83 -11.84
C HIS A 190 5.64 6.66 -11.10
N GLY A 191 5.66 7.97 -11.30
CA GLY A 191 4.69 8.89 -10.71
C GLY A 191 4.81 9.01 -9.19
N GLN A 192 5.96 8.68 -8.61
CA GLN A 192 6.27 8.83 -7.20
C GLN A 192 7.04 10.12 -6.96
N ARG A 193 6.75 10.80 -5.84
CA ARG A 193 7.65 11.87 -5.36
C ARG A 193 9.02 11.27 -5.06
N PRO A 194 10.15 11.95 -5.36
CA PRO A 194 11.49 11.41 -5.17
C PRO A 194 11.72 10.83 -3.76
N ALA A 195 11.18 11.49 -2.71
CA ALA A 195 11.28 11.00 -1.34
C ALA A 195 10.53 9.70 -1.09
N ASN A 196 9.54 9.34 -1.90
CA ASN A 196 8.71 8.14 -1.76
C ASN A 196 9.15 7.02 -2.71
N HIS A 197 10.22 7.22 -3.46
CA HIS A 197 10.75 6.20 -4.36
C HIS A 197 11.19 4.95 -3.57
N PRO A 198 10.88 3.73 -4.03
CA PRO A 198 11.18 2.49 -3.31
C PRO A 198 12.63 2.37 -2.83
N TYR A 199 13.60 2.74 -3.64
CA TYR A 199 15.02 2.73 -3.23
C TYR A 199 15.27 3.51 -1.93
N ARG A 200 14.76 4.75 -1.85
CA ARG A 200 14.92 5.57 -0.65
C ARG A 200 14.20 4.98 0.56
N ARG A 201 13.05 4.36 0.35
CA ARG A 201 12.27 3.73 1.44
C ARG A 201 12.92 2.46 1.96
N ILE A 202 13.54 1.68 1.08
CA ILE A 202 14.34 0.52 1.50
C ILE A 202 15.60 0.98 2.24
N GLY A 203 16.30 2.01 1.74
CA GLY A 203 17.41 2.63 2.47
C GLY A 203 17.02 3.15 3.85
N THR A 204 15.83 3.77 3.98
CA THR A 204 15.29 4.19 5.29
C THR A 204 15.03 2.98 6.20
N LEU A 205 14.48 1.89 5.66
CA LEU A 205 14.25 0.67 6.42
C LEU A 205 15.58 0.05 6.88
N SER A 206 16.60 0.03 6.02
CA SER A 206 17.96 -0.40 6.34
C SER A 206 18.58 0.45 7.46
N ALA A 207 18.43 1.76 7.37
CA ALA A 207 18.91 2.67 8.42
C ALA A 207 18.23 2.42 9.79
N LEU A 208 16.92 2.18 9.80
CA LEU A 208 16.18 1.83 11.02
C LEU A 208 16.64 0.50 11.62
N LEU A 209 17.06 -0.46 10.83
CA LEU A 209 17.58 -1.72 11.32
C LEU A 209 18.85 -1.55 12.15
N ARG A 210 19.72 -0.61 11.81
CA ARG A 210 20.94 -0.31 12.57
C ARG A 210 20.65 0.16 14.00
N SER A 211 19.49 0.78 14.22
CA SER A 211 19.01 1.27 15.51
C SER A 211 17.75 0.53 15.98
N TRP A 212 17.58 -0.73 15.55
CA TRP A 212 16.32 -1.45 15.75
C TRP A 212 15.89 -1.55 17.21
N ALA A 213 16.82 -1.81 18.12
CA ALA A 213 16.51 -1.94 19.53
C ALA A 213 15.93 -0.65 20.13
N GLU A 214 16.49 0.49 19.76
CA GLU A 214 16.00 1.80 20.19
C GLU A 214 14.66 2.14 19.54
N TYR A 215 14.54 1.96 18.23
CA TYR A 215 13.30 2.16 17.51
C TYR A 215 12.16 1.33 18.12
N ARG A 216 12.40 0.03 18.37
CA ARG A 216 11.47 -0.87 19.03
C ARG A 216 11.03 -0.34 20.40
N ARG A 217 11.99 0.09 21.21
CA ARG A 217 11.72 0.64 22.54
C ARG A 217 10.81 1.85 22.47
N LEU A 218 11.06 2.78 21.55
CA LEU A 218 10.24 3.99 21.35
C LEU A 218 8.86 3.66 20.79
N ALA A 219 8.79 2.78 19.80
CA ALA A 219 7.55 2.43 19.13
C ALA A 219 6.59 1.63 20.02
N LEU A 220 7.10 0.88 20.99
CA LEU A 220 6.33 0.04 21.90
C LEU A 220 6.30 0.60 23.34
N ALA A 221 6.85 1.78 23.58
CA ALA A 221 6.72 2.48 24.86
C ALA A 221 5.22 2.80 25.10
N ARG A 222 4.78 2.55 26.33
CA ARG A 222 3.44 2.89 26.81
C ARG A 222 3.43 4.28 27.41
#